data_edf35daf531ce7c1fa90fdfcca61f10e
#
_entry.id   edf35daf531ce7c1fa90fdfcca61f10e
#
_cell.length_a   1.000
_cell.length_b   1.000
_cell.length_c   1.000
_cell.angle_alpha   90.00
_cell.angle_beta   90.00
_cell.angle_gamma   90.00
#
_symmetry.space_group_name_H-M   'P 1'
#
loop_
_entity.id
_entity.type
_entity.pdbx_description
1 polymer ?
#
loop_
_entity_poly.entity_id
_entity_poly.type
_entity_poly.pdbx_seq_one_letter_code
_entity_poly.pdbx_strand_id
1 'polypeptide(L)'
;MNKSSLFKFFSCSIIGLAVLSGCSKNTKKSAKSDDPRLKEVVVYTYDSFISEWGPGLEIKDKFETATGYSLTWVDCGDGVQVLSRAVLEKDNVQADVILGLDNNISAKADAAGILESYKPADADKLIPSDVVAQLGDKWTLTPFDYSHFAMIYDTQSDVPCPASLEDLTKPVYEKKIILMDPRTSTPGLGFVAWTVAIYGDKVLDYWKALKPNILTMAPGWSSGYGLFKKGEAPLVISYTTSPASHVEYDNTDRYIAPVFEQGHTMQVEGAGLLKGAPNKEGAKAFLNFLISDEAQSVIPLTQWMNPANKNVELPECYKVAAPVPSKTLSADPEVTDKAVEEIMNLLAN
;
A
#
# COMPACT_ATOMS: atom_id res chain seq x y z
N MET A 1 35.18 64.04 -4.05
CA MET A 1 36.51 64.29 -4.68
C MET A 1 36.81 63.14 -5.62
N ASN A 2 36.63 63.35 -6.88
CA ASN A 2 37.52 63.42 -7.99
C ASN A 2 38.07 62.07 -8.42
N LYS A 3 37.71 61.69 -9.58
CA LYS A 3 38.06 61.87 -11.02
C LYS A 3 38.68 60.58 -11.49
N SER A 4 38.35 59.97 -12.54
CA SER A 4 38.18 60.19 -13.96
C SER A 4 38.97 59.12 -14.71
N SER A 5 38.26 58.40 -15.59
CA SER A 5 38.45 58.39 -17.04
C SER A 5 39.77 57.87 -17.57
N LEU A 6 39.77 56.87 -18.45
CA LEU A 6 40.16 57.08 -19.86
C LEU A 6 39.90 55.85 -20.76
N PHE A 7 39.24 56.13 -21.86
CA PHE A 7 39.12 55.36 -23.09
C PHE A 7 40.47 55.03 -23.72
N LYS A 8 40.63 53.90 -24.43
CA LYS A 8 41.33 53.82 -25.72
C LYS A 8 40.82 52.68 -26.59
N PHE A 9 40.33 53.08 -27.73
CA PHE A 9 40.12 52.31 -28.96
C PHE A 9 41.43 51.90 -29.65
N PHE A 10 41.43 50.79 -30.35
CA PHE A 10 42.10 50.53 -31.66
C PHE A 10 41.80 49.09 -32.06
N SER A 11 41.12 48.85 -33.09
CA SER A 11 41.22 48.87 -34.53
C SER A 11 41.57 47.53 -35.18
N CYS A 12 40.67 47.13 -36.04
CA CYS A 12 40.60 46.07 -37.05
C CYS A 12 41.95 45.49 -37.59
N SER A 13 41.86 44.15 -37.85
CA SER A 13 42.36 43.59 -39.09
C SER A 13 41.69 42.30 -39.52
N ILE A 14 41.13 42.26 -40.68
CA ILE A 14 40.51 41.17 -41.43
C ILE A 14 41.56 40.46 -42.23
N ILE A 15 41.66 39.13 -42.20
CA ILE A 15 42.23 38.24 -43.25
C ILE A 15 41.68 36.83 -42.98
N GLY A 16 40.87 36.31 -43.81
CA GLY A 16 41.14 35.47 -44.95
C GLY A 16 40.64 34.05 -44.81
N LEU A 17 39.70 33.64 -45.61
CA LEU A 17 39.08 32.31 -45.81
C LEU A 17 40.06 31.13 -45.81
N ALA A 18 39.69 30.02 -45.23
CA ALA A 18 39.90 28.66 -45.75
C ALA A 18 38.76 27.72 -45.36
N VAL A 19 37.98 27.37 -46.36
CA VAL A 19 36.94 26.33 -46.27
C VAL A 19 37.63 24.97 -46.35
N LEU A 20 37.54 24.16 -45.32
CA LEU A 20 37.79 22.72 -45.40
C LEU A 20 36.55 21.99 -44.91
N SER A 21 35.80 21.44 -45.87
CA SER A 21 34.70 20.52 -45.67
C SER A 21 35.23 19.21 -45.10
N GLY A 22 35.07 19.02 -43.78
CA GLY A 22 35.29 17.76 -43.11
C GLY A 22 33.92 17.18 -42.68
N CYS A 23 33.41 16.18 -43.40
CA CYS A 23 32.31 15.35 -42.97
C CYS A 23 32.70 14.62 -41.68
N SER A 24 32.37 15.17 -40.54
CA SER A 24 32.39 14.47 -39.27
C SER A 24 31.02 13.82 -39.05
N LYS A 25 30.99 12.51 -39.15
CA LYS A 25 29.86 11.72 -38.67
C LYS A 25 29.70 11.96 -37.17
N ASN A 26 28.77 12.85 -36.82
CA ASN A 26 28.32 13.03 -35.44
C ASN A 26 27.55 11.79 -35.00
N THR A 27 28.23 10.80 -34.47
CA THR A 27 27.65 9.84 -33.56
C THR A 27 27.23 10.63 -32.32
N LYS A 28 25.97 11.02 -32.24
CA LYS A 28 25.35 11.46 -30.98
C LYS A 28 25.47 10.30 -30.00
N LYS A 29 26.54 10.25 -29.21
CA LYS A 29 26.50 9.61 -27.90
C LYS A 29 25.41 10.35 -27.14
N SER A 30 24.31 9.68 -26.86
CA SER A 30 23.32 10.13 -25.89
C SER A 30 24.10 10.39 -24.59
N ALA A 31 24.30 11.66 -24.26
CA ALA A 31 24.76 12.03 -22.93
C ALA A 31 23.69 11.47 -21.98
N LYS A 32 24.05 10.51 -21.12
CA LYS A 32 23.24 10.18 -19.97
C LYS A 32 23.07 11.50 -19.23
N SER A 33 21.84 11.94 -19.07
CA SER A 33 21.52 13.14 -18.32
C SER A 33 22.08 12.97 -16.90
N ASP A 34 22.95 13.88 -16.47
CA ASP A 34 23.47 13.93 -15.09
C ASP A 34 22.43 14.53 -14.11
N ASP A 35 21.16 14.50 -14.47
CA ASP A 35 20.07 14.96 -13.62
C ASP A 35 19.99 14.05 -12.37
N PRO A 36 20.22 14.60 -11.17
CA PRO A 36 20.16 13.83 -9.93
C PRO A 36 18.80 13.16 -9.71
N ARG A 37 17.70 13.76 -10.22
CA ARG A 37 16.35 13.20 -10.11
C ARG A 37 16.20 11.86 -10.83
N LEU A 38 16.97 11.62 -11.88
CA LEU A 38 16.98 10.36 -12.62
C LEU A 38 17.76 9.24 -11.89
N LYS A 39 18.40 9.55 -10.77
CA LYS A 39 19.08 8.57 -9.89
C LYS A 39 18.27 8.29 -8.63
N GLU A 40 17.18 8.99 -8.42
CA GLU A 40 16.30 8.83 -7.28
C GLU A 40 14.96 8.23 -7.69
N VAL A 41 14.41 7.34 -6.88
CA VAL A 41 13.05 6.83 -6.99
C VAL A 41 12.26 7.33 -5.78
N VAL A 42 11.18 8.06 -6.04
CA VAL A 42 10.28 8.57 -5.00
C VAL A 42 9.02 7.72 -4.97
N VAL A 43 8.70 7.18 -3.80
CA VAL A 43 7.57 6.27 -3.60
C VAL A 43 6.60 6.85 -2.57
N TYR A 44 5.34 7.04 -2.95
CA TYR A 44 4.23 7.34 -2.06
C TYR A 44 3.75 6.07 -1.40
N THR A 45 3.69 6.05 -0.08
CA THR A 45 3.27 4.88 0.68
C THR A 45 2.62 5.26 2.02
N TYR A 46 2.23 4.27 2.78
CA TYR A 46 1.55 4.44 4.06
C TYR A 46 2.51 4.31 5.27
N ASP A 47 2.07 4.83 6.41
CA ASP A 47 2.87 5.04 7.62
C ASP A 47 3.46 3.74 8.18
N SER A 48 2.68 2.65 8.25
CA SER A 48 3.15 1.38 8.81
C SER A 48 4.22 0.71 7.95
N PHE A 49 4.17 0.86 6.61
CA PHE A 49 5.18 0.30 5.72
C PHE A 49 6.58 0.86 5.99
N ILE A 50 6.67 2.13 6.34
CA ILE A 50 7.94 2.86 6.55
C ILE A 50 8.25 3.14 8.02
N SER A 51 7.47 2.55 8.95
CA SER A 51 7.76 2.61 10.37
C SER A 51 9.08 1.87 10.70
N GLU A 52 9.62 2.09 11.91
CA GLU A 52 10.87 1.42 12.35
C GLU A 52 10.77 -0.10 12.33
N TRP A 53 9.58 -0.66 12.50
CA TRP A 53 9.29 -2.10 12.47
C TRP A 53 8.76 -2.60 11.12
N GLY A 54 8.44 -1.69 10.19
CA GLY A 54 7.92 -2.00 8.87
C GLY A 54 9.01 -2.42 7.86
N PRO A 55 8.62 -2.93 6.69
CA PRO A 55 9.55 -3.45 5.68
C PRO A 55 10.35 -2.36 4.96
N GLY A 56 9.90 -1.10 5.02
CA GLY A 56 10.40 -0.03 4.15
C GLY A 56 11.88 0.26 4.30
N LEU A 57 12.43 0.20 5.52
CA LEU A 57 13.86 0.48 5.74
C LEU A 57 14.74 -0.60 5.10
N GLU A 58 14.43 -1.87 5.33
CA GLU A 58 15.21 -2.98 4.79
C GLU A 58 15.06 -3.11 3.27
N ILE A 59 13.84 -2.92 2.74
CA ILE A 59 13.59 -2.89 1.29
C ILE A 59 14.39 -1.77 0.62
N LYS A 60 14.46 -0.59 1.24
CA LYS A 60 15.27 0.53 0.74
C LYS A 60 16.74 0.14 0.63
N ASP A 61 17.34 -0.32 1.70
CA ASP A 61 18.78 -0.65 1.73
C ASP A 61 19.14 -1.72 0.69
N LYS A 62 18.31 -2.74 0.57
CA LYS A 62 18.47 -3.81 -0.43
C LYS A 62 18.30 -3.28 -1.86
N PHE A 63 17.27 -2.46 -2.12
CA PHE A 63 17.03 -1.86 -3.43
C PHE A 63 18.19 -0.95 -3.88
N GLU A 64 18.64 -0.06 -2.99
CA GLU A 64 19.74 0.86 -3.26
C GLU A 64 21.04 0.10 -3.55
N THR A 65 21.30 -0.97 -2.79
CA THR A 65 22.47 -1.84 -3.00
C THR A 65 22.39 -2.60 -4.33
N ALA A 66 21.24 -3.15 -4.68
CA ALA A 66 21.06 -3.97 -5.86
C ALA A 66 21.08 -3.16 -7.17
N THR A 67 20.61 -1.91 -7.12
CA THR A 67 20.33 -1.14 -8.35
C THR A 67 21.17 0.10 -8.53
N GLY A 68 21.70 0.67 -7.44
CA GLY A 68 22.42 1.94 -7.45
C GLY A 68 21.52 3.18 -7.59
N TYR A 69 20.19 3.02 -7.60
CA TYR A 69 19.26 4.13 -7.40
C TYR A 69 19.18 4.46 -5.91
N SER A 70 18.95 5.72 -5.56
CA SER A 70 18.48 6.09 -4.22
C SER A 70 16.97 5.96 -4.14
N LEU A 71 16.43 5.64 -2.95
CA LEU A 71 15.00 5.48 -2.71
C LEU A 71 14.53 6.46 -1.64
N THR A 72 13.51 7.24 -1.95
CA THR A 72 12.88 8.18 -1.02
C THR A 72 11.43 7.74 -0.77
N TRP A 73 11.13 7.40 0.48
CA TRP A 73 9.78 7.16 0.94
C TRP A 73 9.08 8.46 1.29
N VAL A 74 7.81 8.56 0.92
CA VAL A 74 6.95 9.69 1.30
C VAL A 74 5.71 9.14 1.99
N ASP A 75 5.60 9.43 3.28
CA ASP A 75 4.44 9.10 4.09
C ASP A 75 3.21 9.88 3.61
N CYS A 76 2.13 9.16 3.33
CA CYS A 76 0.85 9.73 2.92
C CYS A 76 -0.29 9.40 3.90
N GLY A 77 0.00 8.78 5.03
CA GLY A 77 -0.99 8.32 6.00
C GLY A 77 -1.34 6.84 5.83
N ASP A 78 -2.61 6.49 5.58
CA ASP A 78 -3.03 5.11 5.30
C ASP A 78 -3.40 4.95 3.80
N GLY A 79 -3.63 3.73 3.32
CA GLY A 79 -3.72 3.40 1.89
C GLY A 79 -4.71 4.23 1.07
N VAL A 80 -5.88 4.56 1.60
CA VAL A 80 -6.85 5.44 0.91
C VAL A 80 -6.31 6.87 0.77
N GLN A 81 -5.53 7.34 1.75
CA GLN A 81 -4.89 8.66 1.71
C GLN A 81 -3.75 8.69 0.69
N VAL A 82 -3.03 7.57 0.50
CA VAL A 82 -2.01 7.43 -0.56
C VAL A 82 -2.63 7.67 -1.93
N LEU A 83 -3.77 7.01 -2.24
CA LEU A 83 -4.52 7.24 -3.48
C LEU A 83 -4.96 8.69 -3.61
N SER A 84 -5.54 9.25 -2.56
CA SER A 84 -6.06 10.62 -2.56
C SER A 84 -4.98 11.64 -2.89
N ARG A 85 -3.79 11.48 -2.32
CA ARG A 85 -2.64 12.35 -2.60
C ARG A 85 -2.20 12.25 -4.06
N ALA A 86 -2.06 11.03 -4.60
CA ALA A 86 -1.65 10.86 -6.00
C ALA A 86 -2.66 11.45 -6.98
N VAL A 87 -3.96 11.36 -6.68
CA VAL A 87 -5.03 11.98 -7.50
C VAL A 87 -4.96 13.52 -7.45
N LEU A 88 -4.72 14.11 -6.27
CA LEU A 88 -4.56 15.56 -6.13
C LEU A 88 -3.36 16.10 -6.89
N GLU A 89 -2.29 15.34 -6.99
CA GLU A 89 -1.04 15.73 -7.63
C GLU A 89 -0.91 15.27 -9.09
N LYS A 90 -1.96 14.66 -9.70
CA LYS A 90 -1.90 14.04 -11.02
C LYS A 90 -1.44 14.94 -12.16
N ASP A 91 -1.68 16.25 -12.04
CA ASP A 91 -1.29 17.24 -13.05
C ASP A 91 0.13 17.81 -12.80
N ASN A 92 0.74 17.47 -11.65
CA ASN A 92 2.09 17.86 -11.26
C ASN A 92 2.73 16.75 -10.42
N VAL A 93 2.97 15.59 -11.04
CA VAL A 93 3.41 14.35 -10.39
C VAL A 93 4.78 14.51 -9.75
N GLN A 94 4.89 14.24 -8.45
CA GLN A 94 6.12 14.40 -7.66
C GLN A 94 6.80 13.05 -7.34
N ALA A 95 6.06 11.94 -7.40
CA ALA A 95 6.57 10.60 -7.14
C ALA A 95 6.66 9.77 -8.42
N ASP A 96 7.35 8.64 -8.34
CA ASP A 96 7.54 7.70 -9.44
C ASP A 96 6.65 6.47 -9.28
N VAL A 97 6.45 6.05 -8.05
CA VAL A 97 5.68 4.86 -7.68
C VAL A 97 4.69 5.22 -6.58
N ILE A 98 3.55 4.56 -6.61
CA ILE A 98 2.59 4.49 -5.51
C ILE A 98 2.58 3.05 -4.99
N LEU A 99 2.62 2.86 -3.67
CA LEU A 99 2.66 1.56 -3.01
C LEU A 99 1.62 1.49 -1.90
N GLY A 100 0.86 0.38 -1.82
CA GLY A 100 -0.16 0.14 -0.80
C GLY A 100 -1.58 0.45 -1.26
N LEU A 101 -1.84 0.49 -2.58
CA LEU A 101 -3.20 0.43 -3.09
C LEU A 101 -3.67 -1.02 -3.12
N ASP A 102 -4.88 -1.28 -2.65
CA ASP A 102 -5.43 -2.63 -2.63
C ASP A 102 -6.54 -2.85 -3.67
N ASN A 103 -7.01 -4.09 -3.77
CA ASN A 103 -8.08 -4.49 -4.66
C ASN A 103 -9.41 -3.74 -4.42
N ASN A 104 -9.63 -3.14 -3.25
CA ASN A 104 -10.85 -2.36 -2.96
C ASN A 104 -10.81 -0.95 -3.57
N ILE A 105 -9.59 -0.42 -3.84
CA ILE A 105 -9.41 0.93 -4.40
C ILE A 105 -8.73 0.94 -5.79
N SER A 106 -8.31 -0.22 -6.30
CA SER A 106 -7.65 -0.34 -7.62
C SER A 106 -8.49 0.22 -8.76
N ALA A 107 -9.80 -0.05 -8.76
CA ALA A 107 -10.72 0.49 -9.77
C ALA A 107 -10.80 2.03 -9.74
N LYS A 108 -10.73 2.65 -8.55
CA LYS A 108 -10.69 4.11 -8.40
C LYS A 108 -9.39 4.71 -8.94
N ALA A 109 -8.27 4.05 -8.70
CA ALA A 109 -6.97 4.46 -9.23
C ALA A 109 -6.95 4.39 -10.77
N ASP A 110 -7.51 3.33 -11.35
CA ASP A 110 -7.68 3.17 -12.79
C ASP A 110 -8.59 4.26 -13.38
N ALA A 111 -9.73 4.51 -12.75
CA ALA A 111 -10.68 5.55 -13.19
C ALA A 111 -10.08 6.97 -13.11
N ALA A 112 -9.24 7.24 -12.12
CA ALA A 112 -8.52 8.51 -11.98
C ALA A 112 -7.44 8.69 -13.05
N GLY A 113 -7.02 7.62 -13.73
CA GLY A 113 -6.05 7.64 -14.83
C GLY A 113 -4.62 8.03 -14.39
N ILE A 114 -4.28 7.77 -13.13
CA ILE A 114 -3.00 8.14 -12.52
C ILE A 114 -1.90 7.09 -12.71
N LEU A 115 -2.24 5.89 -13.16
CA LEU A 115 -1.30 4.78 -13.30
C LEU A 115 -0.95 4.50 -14.77
N GLU A 116 0.26 4.05 -14.98
CA GLU A 116 0.76 3.52 -16.25
C GLU A 116 0.95 2.02 -16.12
N SER A 117 0.44 1.25 -17.10
CA SER A 117 0.60 -0.21 -17.09
C SER A 117 2.08 -0.59 -17.21
N TYR A 118 2.53 -1.43 -16.29
CA TYR A 118 3.86 -2.02 -16.33
C TYR A 118 3.84 -3.41 -15.68
N LYS A 119 4.19 -4.42 -16.44
CA LYS A 119 4.34 -5.78 -15.94
C LYS A 119 5.81 -6.04 -15.61
N PRO A 120 6.15 -6.32 -14.33
CA PRO A 120 7.52 -6.67 -13.97
C PRO A 120 8.01 -7.94 -14.68
N ALA A 121 9.32 -7.99 -14.92
CA ALA A 121 9.95 -9.21 -15.42
C ALA A 121 9.71 -10.36 -14.43
N ASP A 122 9.50 -11.56 -14.95
CA ASP A 122 9.24 -12.78 -14.18
C ASP A 122 7.97 -12.79 -13.32
N ALA A 123 7.10 -11.75 -13.37
CA ALA A 123 5.87 -11.70 -12.59
C ALA A 123 5.01 -12.96 -12.73
N ASP A 124 4.85 -13.52 -13.95
CA ASP A 124 4.10 -14.76 -14.19
C ASP A 124 4.73 -15.99 -13.52
N LYS A 125 6.02 -15.97 -13.26
CA LYS A 125 6.73 -17.05 -12.60
C LYS A 125 6.66 -16.96 -11.09
N LEU A 126 6.66 -15.73 -10.57
CA LEU A 126 6.79 -15.43 -9.14
C LEU A 126 5.44 -15.31 -8.44
N ILE A 127 4.46 -14.65 -9.07
CA ILE A 127 3.18 -14.32 -8.44
C ILE A 127 2.11 -15.32 -8.87
N PRO A 128 1.37 -15.93 -7.94
CA PRO A 128 0.22 -16.78 -8.25
C PRO A 128 -0.86 -16.05 -9.04
N SER A 129 -1.47 -16.70 -10.02
CA SER A 129 -2.45 -16.09 -10.92
C SER A 129 -3.74 -15.62 -10.22
N ASP A 130 -4.13 -16.27 -9.15
CA ASP A 130 -5.27 -15.90 -8.31
C ASP A 130 -5.01 -14.62 -7.50
N VAL A 131 -3.76 -14.38 -7.08
CA VAL A 131 -3.34 -13.11 -6.45
C VAL A 131 -3.33 -11.99 -7.49
N VAL A 132 -2.79 -12.24 -8.69
CA VAL A 132 -2.83 -11.26 -9.79
C VAL A 132 -4.27 -10.88 -10.15
N ALA A 133 -5.17 -11.86 -10.21
CA ALA A 133 -6.56 -11.65 -10.60
C ALA A 133 -7.31 -10.67 -9.67
N GLN A 134 -6.89 -10.51 -8.41
CA GLN A 134 -7.49 -9.58 -7.45
C GLN A 134 -7.25 -8.10 -7.85
N LEU A 135 -6.12 -7.78 -8.49
CA LEU A 135 -5.79 -6.43 -8.96
C LEU A 135 -6.07 -6.23 -10.46
N GLY A 136 -6.54 -7.28 -11.13
CA GLY A 136 -6.82 -7.28 -12.56
C GLY A 136 -5.60 -7.54 -13.43
N ASP A 137 -5.85 -7.73 -14.75
CA ASP A 137 -4.87 -8.17 -15.73
C ASP A 137 -4.14 -7.02 -16.46
N LYS A 138 -4.49 -5.78 -16.14
CA LYS A 138 -3.93 -4.58 -16.79
C LYS A 138 -2.53 -4.23 -16.32
N TRP A 139 -2.07 -4.81 -15.22
CA TRP A 139 -0.77 -4.49 -14.61
C TRP A 139 -0.58 -2.99 -14.33
N THR A 140 -1.65 -2.30 -13.96
CA THR A 140 -1.57 -0.94 -13.40
C THR A 140 -1.06 -0.98 -11.97
N LEU A 141 -1.30 -2.10 -11.27
CA LEU A 141 -0.73 -2.44 -9.98
C LEU A 141 -0.03 -3.80 -10.04
N THR A 142 1.13 -3.89 -9.44
CA THR A 142 1.91 -5.11 -9.24
C THR A 142 1.65 -5.62 -7.83
N PRO A 143 1.06 -6.81 -7.62
CA PRO A 143 0.88 -7.37 -6.29
C PRO A 143 2.22 -7.56 -5.57
N PHE A 144 2.28 -7.24 -4.27
CA PHE A 144 3.48 -7.50 -3.48
C PHE A 144 3.20 -8.23 -2.16
N ASP A 145 1.99 -8.11 -1.61
CA ASP A 145 1.57 -8.90 -0.46
C ASP A 145 0.05 -9.12 -0.44
N TYR A 146 -0.41 -10.01 0.43
CA TYR A 146 -1.85 -10.28 0.61
C TYR A 146 -2.16 -10.94 1.95
N SER A 147 -3.40 -10.75 2.42
CA SER A 147 -4.00 -11.51 3.52
C SER A 147 -5.52 -11.41 3.50
N HIS A 148 -6.20 -12.18 4.35
CA HIS A 148 -7.64 -12.03 4.56
C HIS A 148 -7.90 -11.07 5.72
N PHE A 149 -8.91 -10.21 5.59
CA PHE A 149 -9.38 -9.41 6.71
C PHE A 149 -9.94 -10.31 7.82
N ALA A 150 -9.63 -9.98 9.05
CA ALA A 150 -10.14 -10.68 10.22
C ALA A 150 -10.30 -9.76 11.42
N MET A 151 -11.25 -10.05 12.29
CA MET A 151 -11.22 -9.49 13.63
C MET A 151 -10.11 -10.15 14.42
N ILE A 152 -9.25 -9.37 15.06
CA ILE A 152 -8.29 -9.90 16.03
C ILE A 152 -8.94 -9.82 17.39
N TYR A 153 -8.89 -10.93 18.11
CA TYR A 153 -9.53 -11.11 19.40
C TYR A 153 -8.50 -11.39 20.50
N ASP A 154 -8.66 -10.71 21.61
CA ASP A 154 -7.89 -10.92 22.83
C ASP A 154 -8.52 -12.02 23.68
N THR A 155 -7.89 -13.20 23.75
CA THR A 155 -8.40 -14.37 24.49
C THR A 155 -8.46 -14.16 26.00
N GLN A 156 -7.80 -13.13 26.53
CA GLN A 156 -7.86 -12.79 27.96
C GLN A 156 -8.97 -11.79 28.28
N SER A 157 -9.80 -11.42 27.29
CA SER A 157 -10.92 -10.50 27.52
C SER A 157 -12.08 -11.17 28.26
N ASP A 158 -12.97 -10.34 28.79
CA ASP A 158 -14.20 -10.73 29.51
C ASP A 158 -15.39 -11.03 28.58
N VAL A 159 -15.23 -10.80 27.26
CA VAL A 159 -16.28 -11.09 26.27
C VAL A 159 -15.99 -12.38 25.51
N PRO A 160 -17.00 -13.12 25.04
CA PRO A 160 -16.75 -14.33 24.26
C PRO A 160 -16.06 -14.05 22.92
N CYS A 161 -15.32 -15.03 22.39
CA CYS A 161 -14.78 -14.95 21.04
C CYS A 161 -15.95 -14.98 20.03
N PRO A 162 -16.03 -14.00 19.09
CA PRO A 162 -17.08 -14.04 18.06
C PRO A 162 -16.80 -15.16 17.05
N ALA A 163 -17.87 -15.81 16.58
CA ALA A 163 -17.81 -16.86 15.56
C ALA A 163 -18.36 -16.40 14.19
N SER A 164 -18.89 -15.17 14.11
CA SER A 164 -19.46 -14.60 12.90
C SER A 164 -19.50 -13.07 12.97
N LEU A 165 -19.71 -12.41 11.80
CA LEU A 165 -19.99 -10.97 11.80
C LEU A 165 -21.28 -10.63 12.57
N GLU A 166 -22.29 -11.51 12.52
CA GLU A 166 -23.54 -11.33 13.28
C GLU A 166 -23.29 -11.27 14.78
N ASP A 167 -22.35 -12.07 15.30
CA ASP A 167 -22.01 -12.03 16.73
C ASP A 167 -21.54 -10.66 17.18
N LEU A 168 -20.81 -9.93 16.31
CA LEU A 168 -20.31 -8.59 16.62
C LEU A 168 -21.42 -7.58 16.93
N THR A 169 -22.68 -7.86 16.55
CA THR A 169 -23.83 -6.98 16.82
C THR A 169 -24.48 -7.23 18.17
N LYS A 170 -24.07 -8.30 18.91
CA LYS A 170 -24.66 -8.65 20.20
C LYS A 170 -24.30 -7.63 21.29
N PRO A 171 -25.19 -7.36 22.26
CA PRO A 171 -24.95 -6.37 23.31
C PRO A 171 -23.72 -6.62 24.18
N VAL A 172 -23.24 -7.87 24.26
CA VAL A 172 -22.04 -8.22 25.05
C VAL A 172 -20.77 -7.50 24.51
N TYR A 173 -20.79 -7.06 23.27
CA TYR A 173 -19.67 -6.33 22.63
C TYR A 173 -19.84 -4.81 22.68
N GLU A 174 -20.77 -4.25 23.48
CA GLU A 174 -20.96 -2.81 23.58
C GLU A 174 -19.63 -2.09 23.87
N LYS A 175 -19.21 -1.18 22.94
CA LYS A 175 -17.93 -0.45 22.97
C LYS A 175 -16.69 -1.35 23.11
N LYS A 176 -16.71 -2.52 22.47
CA LYS A 176 -15.61 -3.50 22.53
C LYS A 176 -14.89 -3.70 21.18
N ILE A 177 -15.25 -2.91 20.16
CA ILE A 177 -14.73 -3.10 18.80
C ILE A 177 -14.03 -1.83 18.34
N ILE A 178 -12.77 -1.96 17.90
CA ILE A 178 -12.01 -0.92 17.22
C ILE A 178 -12.08 -1.18 15.72
N LEU A 179 -12.58 -0.22 14.97
CA LEU A 179 -12.54 -0.20 13.50
C LEU A 179 -11.68 0.94 13.01
N MET A 180 -11.41 0.98 11.71
CA MET A 180 -10.78 2.12 11.04
C MET A 180 -11.79 2.84 10.15
N ASP A 181 -11.56 4.14 9.95
CA ASP A 181 -12.40 4.96 9.07
C ASP A 181 -12.22 4.52 7.60
N PRO A 182 -13.26 4.03 6.91
CA PRO A 182 -13.15 3.53 5.55
C PRO A 182 -12.81 4.64 4.52
N ARG A 183 -12.89 5.90 4.91
CA ARG A 183 -12.57 7.04 4.05
C ARG A 183 -11.08 7.37 4.03
N THR A 184 -10.31 6.83 4.98
CA THR A 184 -8.88 7.10 5.12
C THR A 184 -8.04 5.83 5.12
N SER A 185 -8.60 4.69 5.55
CA SER A 185 -7.89 3.43 5.82
C SER A 185 -8.38 2.28 4.93
N THR A 186 -7.46 1.54 4.32
CA THR A 186 -7.79 0.31 3.56
C THR A 186 -8.36 -0.80 4.45
N PRO A 187 -7.87 -1.10 5.68
CA PRO A 187 -8.56 -2.03 6.57
C PRO A 187 -9.98 -1.61 6.96
N GLY A 188 -10.23 -0.32 7.12
CA GLY A 188 -11.57 0.20 7.34
C GLY A 188 -12.50 -0.05 6.15
N LEU A 189 -12.02 0.24 4.95
CA LEU A 189 -12.74 -0.02 3.71
C LEU A 189 -12.94 -1.53 3.49
N GLY A 190 -11.92 -2.34 3.78
CA GLY A 190 -11.99 -3.80 3.68
C GLY A 190 -13.04 -4.41 4.62
N PHE A 191 -13.23 -3.86 5.83
CA PHE A 191 -14.31 -4.28 6.72
C PHE A 191 -15.70 -3.92 6.14
N VAL A 192 -15.86 -2.74 5.55
CA VAL A 192 -17.10 -2.40 4.83
C VAL A 192 -17.34 -3.39 3.68
N ALA A 193 -16.33 -3.64 2.83
CA ALA A 193 -16.42 -4.61 1.74
C ALA A 193 -16.80 -6.02 2.25
N TRP A 194 -16.24 -6.46 3.37
CA TRP A 194 -16.58 -7.74 3.98
C TRP A 194 -18.04 -7.79 4.41
N THR A 195 -18.56 -6.73 5.04
CA THR A 195 -19.97 -6.66 5.41
C THR A 195 -20.90 -6.59 4.20
N VAL A 196 -20.51 -5.87 3.13
CA VAL A 196 -21.26 -5.83 1.86
C VAL A 196 -21.32 -7.20 1.21
N ALA A 197 -20.19 -7.93 1.18
CA ALA A 197 -20.12 -9.29 0.60
C ALA A 197 -21.05 -10.29 1.28
N ILE A 198 -21.33 -10.11 2.58
CA ILE A 198 -22.19 -11.01 3.34
C ILE A 198 -23.65 -10.54 3.39
N TYR A 199 -23.88 -9.26 3.59
CA TYR A 199 -25.24 -8.74 3.86
C TYR A 199 -25.92 -8.11 2.63
N GLY A 200 -25.15 -7.74 1.58
CA GLY A 200 -25.69 -7.11 0.39
C GLY A 200 -26.58 -5.90 0.73
N ASP A 201 -27.82 -5.90 0.25
CA ASP A 201 -28.78 -4.80 0.48
C ASP A 201 -29.14 -4.58 1.96
N LYS A 202 -28.80 -5.53 2.85
CA LYS A 202 -29.06 -5.42 4.29
C LYS A 202 -27.84 -4.89 5.08
N VAL A 203 -26.80 -4.43 4.40
CA VAL A 203 -25.57 -3.97 5.05
C VAL A 203 -25.83 -2.83 6.05
N LEU A 204 -26.75 -1.91 5.74
CA LEU A 204 -27.09 -0.82 6.66
C LEU A 204 -27.81 -1.29 7.94
N ASP A 205 -28.65 -2.31 7.84
CA ASP A 205 -29.30 -2.91 9.02
C ASP A 205 -28.24 -3.54 9.94
N TYR A 206 -27.26 -4.22 9.34
CA TYR A 206 -26.12 -4.76 10.09
C TYR A 206 -25.33 -3.64 10.79
N TRP A 207 -24.94 -2.58 10.09
CA TRP A 207 -24.18 -1.48 10.66
C TRP A 207 -24.96 -0.68 11.72
N LYS A 208 -26.28 -0.59 11.59
CA LYS A 208 -27.15 -0.02 12.63
C LYS A 208 -27.11 -0.85 13.91
N ALA A 209 -27.11 -2.16 13.79
CA ALA A 209 -26.99 -3.07 14.93
C ALA A 209 -25.55 -3.08 15.52
N LEU A 210 -24.52 -2.94 14.67
CA LEU A 210 -23.11 -2.90 15.08
C LEU A 210 -22.73 -1.60 15.81
N LYS A 211 -23.35 -0.48 15.43
CA LYS A 211 -22.97 0.88 15.90
C LYS A 211 -22.75 1.00 17.41
N PRO A 212 -23.62 0.47 18.30
CA PRO A 212 -23.41 0.57 19.77
C PRO A 212 -22.13 -0.14 20.24
N ASN A 213 -21.64 -1.12 19.47
CA ASN A 213 -20.53 -1.99 19.84
C ASN A 213 -19.16 -1.41 19.40
N ILE A 214 -19.17 -0.39 18.53
CA ILE A 214 -17.97 0.31 18.09
C ILE A 214 -17.48 1.23 19.21
N LEU A 215 -16.26 1.00 19.69
CA LEU A 215 -15.58 1.90 20.63
C LEU A 215 -15.11 3.15 19.89
N THR A 216 -14.45 2.95 18.76
CA THR A 216 -13.88 4.04 17.95
C THR A 216 -13.65 3.60 16.51
N MET A 217 -13.57 4.60 15.61
CA MET A 217 -13.08 4.44 14.25
C MET A 217 -11.78 5.22 14.13
N ALA A 218 -10.67 4.50 14.15
CA ALA A 218 -9.34 5.08 14.07
C ALA A 218 -9.03 5.59 12.64
N PRO A 219 -8.19 6.61 12.46
CA PRO A 219 -7.89 7.15 11.13
C PRO A 219 -7.09 6.20 10.24
N GLY A 220 -6.38 5.21 10.81
CA GLY A 220 -5.56 4.24 10.10
C GLY A 220 -5.23 3.02 10.95
N TRP A 221 -4.61 2.03 10.31
CA TRP A 221 -4.27 0.76 10.95
C TRP A 221 -3.33 0.93 12.15
N SER A 222 -2.23 1.69 11.99
CA SER A 222 -1.25 1.91 13.05
C SER A 222 -1.88 2.43 14.34
N SER A 223 -2.79 3.41 14.22
CA SER A 223 -3.48 3.98 15.38
C SER A 223 -4.51 3.01 15.98
N GLY A 224 -5.30 2.34 15.15
CA GLY A 224 -6.33 1.39 15.61
C GLY A 224 -5.73 0.16 16.28
N TYR A 225 -4.74 -0.45 15.66
CA TYR A 225 -4.03 -1.60 16.22
C TYR A 225 -3.23 -1.21 17.48
N GLY A 226 -2.69 0.01 17.51
CA GLY A 226 -2.04 0.57 18.68
C GLY A 226 -2.96 0.71 19.89
N LEU A 227 -4.23 1.08 19.70
CA LEU A 227 -5.25 1.10 20.75
C LEU A 227 -5.58 -0.31 21.26
N PHE A 228 -5.71 -1.27 20.34
CA PHE A 228 -5.91 -2.68 20.70
C PHE A 228 -4.76 -3.23 21.55
N LYS A 229 -3.51 -3.00 21.16
CA LYS A 229 -2.33 -3.42 21.95
C LYS A 229 -2.28 -2.77 23.34
N LYS A 230 -2.86 -1.59 23.52
CA LYS A 230 -3.01 -0.95 24.84
C LYS A 230 -4.16 -1.52 25.68
N GLY A 231 -4.97 -2.42 25.12
CA GLY A 231 -6.09 -3.04 25.79
C GLY A 231 -7.34 -2.16 25.85
N GLU A 232 -7.48 -1.13 24.98
CA GLU A 232 -8.65 -0.24 24.97
C GLU A 232 -9.94 -1.00 24.56
N ALA A 233 -9.83 -2.02 23.72
CA ALA A 233 -10.92 -2.95 23.41
C ALA A 233 -10.36 -4.32 23.02
N PRO A 234 -11.14 -5.40 23.23
CA PRO A 234 -10.70 -6.77 22.96
C PRO A 234 -10.78 -7.19 21.49
N LEU A 235 -11.34 -6.35 20.62
CA LEU A 235 -11.54 -6.66 19.20
C LEU A 235 -11.08 -5.50 18.33
N VAL A 236 -10.31 -5.83 17.28
CA VAL A 236 -9.88 -4.88 16.27
C VAL A 236 -9.92 -5.52 14.89
N ILE A 237 -10.32 -4.76 13.86
CA ILE A 237 -10.17 -5.22 12.47
C ILE A 237 -8.69 -5.20 12.06
N SER A 238 -8.21 -6.30 11.50
CA SER A 238 -6.88 -6.45 10.93
C SER A 238 -6.87 -7.63 9.95
N TYR A 239 -5.88 -8.52 10.04
CA TYR A 239 -5.67 -9.61 9.08
C TYR A 239 -5.50 -10.96 9.78
N THR A 240 -5.83 -12.05 9.08
CA THR A 240 -5.61 -13.41 9.61
C THR A 240 -4.15 -13.69 9.96
N THR A 241 -3.22 -12.96 9.36
CA THR A 241 -1.77 -13.08 9.59
C THR A 241 -1.27 -12.26 10.79
N SER A 242 -2.04 -11.29 11.28
CA SER A 242 -1.60 -10.39 12.37
C SER A 242 -1.16 -11.10 13.65
N PRO A 243 -1.80 -12.21 14.10
CA PRO A 243 -1.37 -12.89 15.32
C PRO A 243 0.05 -13.48 15.25
N ALA A 244 0.58 -13.75 14.05
CA ALA A 244 1.94 -14.26 13.88
C ALA A 244 3.00 -13.32 14.48
N SER A 245 2.76 -11.99 14.44
CA SER A 245 3.67 -11.00 15.03
C SER A 245 3.78 -11.12 16.55
N HIS A 246 2.69 -11.44 17.20
CA HIS A 246 2.65 -11.61 18.65
C HIS A 246 3.32 -12.91 19.09
N VAL A 247 3.18 -13.98 18.28
CA VAL A 247 3.91 -15.23 18.52
C VAL A 247 5.41 -15.03 18.38
N GLU A 248 5.84 -14.32 17.34
CA GLU A 248 7.27 -14.12 17.05
C GLU A 248 7.95 -13.15 18.00
N TYR A 249 7.38 -11.96 18.22
CA TYR A 249 8.05 -10.89 18.96
C TYR A 249 7.58 -10.72 20.40
N ASP A 250 6.29 -10.95 20.67
CA ASP A 250 5.75 -10.79 22.01
C ASP A 250 5.75 -12.13 22.77
N ASN A 251 6.15 -13.24 22.10
CA ASN A 251 6.17 -14.61 22.63
C ASN A 251 4.84 -14.99 23.32
N THR A 252 3.72 -14.67 22.66
CA THR A 252 2.37 -14.92 23.19
C THR A 252 1.41 -15.38 22.09
N ASP A 253 0.52 -16.29 22.43
CA ASP A 253 -0.62 -16.76 21.64
C ASP A 253 -1.97 -16.14 22.10
N ARG A 254 -1.89 -15.10 22.92
CA ARG A 254 -3.04 -14.39 23.47
C ARG A 254 -3.99 -13.85 22.40
N TYR A 255 -3.44 -13.38 21.30
CA TYR A 255 -4.22 -12.76 20.24
C TYR A 255 -4.45 -13.74 19.09
N ILE A 256 -5.71 -13.90 18.71
CA ILE A 256 -6.09 -14.84 17.64
C ILE A 256 -6.94 -14.14 16.58
N ALA A 257 -6.96 -14.71 15.38
CA ALA A 257 -7.84 -14.32 14.28
C ALA A 257 -8.91 -15.42 14.09
N PRO A 258 -10.10 -15.32 14.70
CA PRO A 258 -11.15 -16.31 14.50
C PRO A 258 -11.59 -16.32 13.04
N VAL A 259 -11.62 -17.52 12.45
CA VAL A 259 -12.09 -17.73 11.08
C VAL A 259 -13.60 -17.96 11.10
N PHE A 260 -14.33 -17.11 10.37
CA PHE A 260 -15.79 -17.22 10.27
C PHE A 260 -16.20 -18.14 9.12
N GLU A 261 -17.14 -19.04 9.36
CA GLU A 261 -17.66 -19.97 8.34
C GLU A 261 -18.32 -19.23 7.15
N GLN A 262 -18.79 -18.01 7.38
CA GLN A 262 -19.36 -17.16 6.31
C GLN A 262 -18.32 -16.85 5.20
N GLY A 263 -17.04 -16.92 5.52
CA GLY A 263 -15.91 -16.55 4.66
C GLY A 263 -15.38 -15.16 4.99
N HIS A 264 -14.24 -14.83 4.40
CA HIS A 264 -13.52 -13.57 4.60
C HIS A 264 -13.21 -12.92 3.26
N THR A 265 -13.20 -11.61 3.19
CA THR A 265 -12.63 -10.90 2.03
C THR A 265 -11.11 -10.87 2.12
N MET A 266 -10.46 -10.87 0.95
CA MET A 266 -9.00 -10.79 0.83
C MET A 266 -8.59 -9.36 0.51
N GLN A 267 -7.50 -8.90 1.10
CA GLN A 267 -6.72 -7.77 0.63
C GLN A 267 -5.53 -8.29 -0.17
N VAL A 268 -5.32 -7.73 -1.35
CA VAL A 268 -4.07 -7.84 -2.11
C VAL A 268 -3.57 -6.43 -2.31
N GLU A 269 -2.40 -6.11 -1.79
CA GLU A 269 -1.77 -4.83 -1.97
C GLU A 269 -0.91 -4.81 -3.22
N GLY A 270 -0.93 -3.68 -3.91
CA GLY A 270 -0.18 -3.46 -5.13
C GLY A 270 0.64 -2.18 -5.12
N ALA A 271 1.69 -2.20 -5.93
CA ALA A 271 2.49 -1.02 -6.27
C ALA A 271 2.35 -0.70 -7.75
N GLY A 272 2.23 0.59 -8.10
CA GLY A 272 2.00 1.05 -9.47
C GLY A 272 2.96 2.13 -9.92
N LEU A 273 3.30 2.11 -11.22
CA LEU A 273 4.02 3.19 -11.89
C LEU A 273 3.09 4.38 -12.08
N LEU A 274 3.45 5.53 -11.52
CA LEU A 274 2.67 6.76 -11.71
C LEU A 274 2.81 7.29 -13.15
N LYS A 275 1.67 7.64 -13.75
CA LYS A 275 1.64 8.28 -15.06
C LYS A 275 2.24 9.67 -14.95
N GLY A 276 3.27 9.94 -15.73
CA GLY A 276 4.02 11.19 -15.62
C GLY A 276 5.19 11.13 -14.63
N ALA A 277 5.52 9.95 -14.10
CA ALA A 277 6.66 9.74 -13.21
C ALA A 277 7.93 10.42 -13.74
N PRO A 278 8.64 11.23 -12.92
CA PRO A 278 9.88 11.86 -13.33
C PRO A 278 11.00 10.85 -13.67
N ASN A 279 11.09 9.73 -12.94
CA ASN A 279 12.07 8.67 -13.15
C ASN A 279 11.40 7.32 -13.45
N LYS A 280 10.85 7.16 -14.65
CA LYS A 280 10.19 5.91 -15.08
C LYS A 280 11.07 4.68 -15.04
N GLU A 281 12.34 4.80 -15.39
CA GLU A 281 13.26 3.66 -15.41
C GLU A 281 13.62 3.21 -13.99
N GLY A 282 13.80 4.15 -13.07
CA GLY A 282 13.95 3.85 -11.65
C GLY A 282 12.68 3.21 -11.06
N ALA A 283 11.50 3.72 -11.41
CA ALA A 283 10.22 3.14 -11.00
C ALA A 283 10.06 1.68 -11.46
N LYS A 284 10.37 1.39 -12.72
CA LYS A 284 10.36 0.01 -13.25
C LYS A 284 11.38 -0.89 -12.54
N ALA A 285 12.57 -0.36 -12.26
CA ALA A 285 13.58 -1.09 -11.49
C ALA A 285 13.07 -1.42 -10.09
N PHE A 286 12.37 -0.49 -9.43
CA PHE A 286 11.76 -0.71 -8.12
C PHE A 286 10.65 -1.78 -8.18
N LEU A 287 9.73 -1.71 -9.13
CA LEU A 287 8.66 -2.69 -9.28
C LEU A 287 9.19 -4.10 -9.59
N ASN A 288 10.26 -4.23 -10.39
CA ASN A 288 10.93 -5.52 -10.60
C ASN A 288 11.57 -6.04 -9.32
N PHE A 289 12.25 -5.16 -8.56
CA PHE A 289 12.89 -5.52 -7.30
C PHE A 289 11.87 -5.93 -6.24
N LEU A 290 10.74 -5.22 -6.14
CA LEU A 290 9.72 -5.44 -5.13
C LEU A 290 9.16 -6.88 -5.12
N ILE A 291 9.11 -7.54 -6.29
CA ILE A 291 8.64 -8.93 -6.41
C ILE A 291 9.77 -9.97 -6.35
N SER A 292 11.03 -9.56 -6.23
CA SER A 292 12.17 -10.48 -6.13
C SER A 292 12.18 -11.26 -4.82
N ASP A 293 12.86 -12.41 -4.81
CA ASP A 293 13.03 -13.21 -3.59
C ASP A 293 13.68 -12.38 -2.46
N GLU A 294 14.58 -11.45 -2.82
CA GLU A 294 15.30 -10.59 -1.88
C GLU A 294 14.37 -9.58 -1.17
N ALA A 295 13.51 -8.90 -1.90
CA ALA A 295 12.55 -7.97 -1.32
C ALA A 295 11.41 -8.70 -0.59
N GLN A 296 10.90 -9.78 -1.19
CA GLN A 296 9.74 -10.50 -0.68
C GLN A 296 10.04 -11.31 0.59
N SER A 297 11.30 -11.72 0.81
CA SER A 297 11.70 -12.37 2.06
C SER A 297 11.61 -11.46 3.29
N VAL A 298 11.53 -10.13 3.10
CA VAL A 298 11.36 -9.16 4.20
C VAL A 298 9.90 -9.14 4.69
N ILE A 299 8.93 -9.34 3.80
CA ILE A 299 7.49 -9.16 4.05
C ILE A 299 6.96 -9.96 5.25
N PRO A 300 7.23 -11.28 5.40
CA PRO A 300 6.58 -12.07 6.45
C PRO A 300 6.87 -11.60 7.88
N LEU A 301 8.07 -11.11 8.17
CA LEU A 301 8.48 -10.74 9.54
C LEU A 301 8.45 -9.23 9.83
N THR A 302 8.03 -8.42 8.86
CA THR A 302 7.96 -6.96 9.05
C THR A 302 6.59 -6.41 8.66
N GLN A 303 6.03 -6.84 7.53
CA GLN A 303 4.71 -6.43 7.05
C GLN A 303 3.58 -7.28 7.66
N TRP A 304 3.89 -8.52 8.07
CA TRP A 304 2.93 -9.48 8.62
C TRP A 304 1.81 -9.84 7.63
N MET A 305 2.16 -9.88 6.35
CA MET A 305 1.33 -10.32 5.24
C MET A 305 1.97 -11.52 4.56
N ASN A 306 1.20 -12.25 3.76
CA ASN A 306 1.78 -13.26 2.89
C ASN A 306 2.49 -12.56 1.73
N PRO A 307 3.74 -12.92 1.40
CA PRO A 307 4.44 -12.38 0.25
C PRO A 307 3.74 -12.82 -1.05
N ALA A 308 3.65 -11.93 -2.03
CA ALA A 308 3.11 -12.29 -3.35
C ALA A 308 4.02 -13.26 -4.10
N ASN A 309 5.32 -13.28 -3.82
CA ASN A 309 6.27 -14.22 -4.41
C ASN A 309 6.16 -15.59 -3.74
N LYS A 310 5.68 -16.58 -4.49
CA LYS A 310 5.45 -17.95 -4.03
C LYS A 310 6.70 -18.74 -3.65
N ASN A 311 7.91 -18.25 -3.98
CA ASN A 311 9.17 -18.89 -3.61
C ASN A 311 9.56 -18.61 -2.15
N VAL A 312 8.97 -17.61 -1.52
CA VAL A 312 9.29 -17.23 -0.14
C VAL A 312 8.61 -18.20 0.83
N GLU A 313 9.41 -18.84 1.67
CA GLU A 313 8.91 -19.72 2.74
C GLU A 313 8.40 -18.86 3.91
N LEU A 314 7.22 -19.21 4.42
CA LEU A 314 6.66 -18.53 5.59
C LEU A 314 7.32 -19.02 6.88
N PRO A 315 7.63 -18.12 7.81
CA PRO A 315 8.14 -18.46 9.14
C PRO A 315 7.19 -19.35 9.94
N GLU A 316 7.70 -20.07 10.94
CA GLU A 316 6.91 -21.00 11.76
C GLU A 316 5.74 -20.34 12.48
N CYS A 317 5.88 -19.07 12.90
CA CYS A 317 4.80 -18.32 13.53
C CYS A 317 3.54 -18.21 12.65
N TYR A 318 3.67 -18.22 11.31
CA TYR A 318 2.53 -18.24 10.41
C TYR A 318 1.75 -19.57 10.46
N LYS A 319 2.44 -20.69 10.56
CA LYS A 319 1.79 -22.00 10.68
C LYS A 319 1.02 -22.14 11.98
N VAL A 320 1.52 -21.50 13.04
CA VAL A 320 0.90 -21.51 14.37
C VAL A 320 -0.28 -20.55 14.47
N ALA A 321 -0.16 -19.35 13.93
CA ALA A 321 -1.03 -18.23 14.29
C ALA A 321 -1.69 -17.50 13.10
N ALA A 322 -1.44 -17.90 11.85
CA ALA A 322 -2.04 -17.29 10.67
C ALA A 322 -3.02 -18.24 9.96
N PRO A 323 -4.27 -18.38 10.44
CA PRO A 323 -5.24 -19.28 9.83
C PRO A 323 -5.66 -18.81 8.44
N VAL A 324 -5.86 -19.78 7.53
CA VAL A 324 -6.34 -19.51 6.18
C VAL A 324 -7.83 -19.82 6.11
N PRO A 325 -8.70 -18.85 5.78
CA PRO A 325 -10.12 -19.07 5.60
C PRO A 325 -10.40 -20.06 4.44
N SER A 326 -11.35 -20.95 4.63
CA SER A 326 -11.76 -21.91 3.60
C SER A 326 -12.53 -21.28 2.44
N LYS A 327 -13.03 -20.05 2.63
CA LYS A 327 -13.85 -19.32 1.64
C LYS A 327 -13.41 -17.88 1.57
N THR A 328 -12.93 -17.45 0.41
CA THR A 328 -12.66 -16.06 0.08
C THR A 328 -13.91 -15.44 -0.55
N LEU A 329 -14.29 -14.27 -0.05
CA LEU A 329 -15.41 -13.47 -0.53
C LEU A 329 -14.90 -12.28 -1.32
N SER A 330 -15.76 -11.76 -2.19
CA SER A 330 -15.54 -10.48 -2.88
C SER A 330 -16.79 -9.62 -2.81
N ALA A 331 -16.61 -8.31 -2.73
CA ALA A 331 -17.68 -7.33 -2.82
C ALA A 331 -17.54 -6.53 -4.12
N ASP A 332 -18.67 -6.06 -4.63
CA ASP A 332 -18.68 -5.13 -5.74
C ASP A 332 -18.14 -3.76 -5.27
N PRO A 333 -17.11 -3.19 -5.91
CA PRO A 333 -16.53 -1.92 -5.49
C PRO A 333 -17.52 -0.74 -5.52
N GLU A 334 -18.42 -0.67 -6.51
CA GLU A 334 -19.41 0.42 -6.60
C GLU A 334 -20.44 0.32 -5.49
N VAL A 335 -20.88 -0.92 -5.16
CA VAL A 335 -21.78 -1.18 -4.02
C VAL A 335 -21.10 -0.83 -2.71
N THR A 336 -19.82 -1.16 -2.57
CA THR A 336 -19.01 -0.84 -1.38
C THR A 336 -18.88 0.66 -1.19
N ASP A 337 -18.59 1.42 -2.26
CA ASP A 337 -18.48 2.88 -2.19
C ASP A 337 -19.75 3.56 -1.73
N LYS A 338 -20.88 3.13 -2.28
CA LYS A 338 -22.18 3.63 -1.84
C LYS A 338 -22.45 3.28 -0.38
N ALA A 339 -22.14 2.05 0.02
CA ALA A 339 -22.28 1.62 1.42
C ALA A 339 -21.43 2.47 2.37
N VAL A 340 -20.20 2.84 1.99
CA VAL A 340 -19.34 3.73 2.81
C VAL A 340 -20.04 5.05 3.11
N GLU A 341 -20.62 5.72 2.10
CA GLU A 341 -21.31 7.00 2.30
C GLU A 341 -22.51 6.85 3.25
N GLU A 342 -23.33 5.83 3.02
CA GLU A 342 -24.54 5.58 3.81
C GLU A 342 -24.20 5.17 5.27
N ILE A 343 -23.17 4.33 5.46
CA ILE A 343 -22.67 3.91 6.78
C ILE A 343 -22.10 5.12 7.53
N MET A 344 -21.28 5.95 6.90
CA MET A 344 -20.71 7.11 7.58
C MET A 344 -21.79 8.12 7.99
N ASN A 345 -22.83 8.30 7.18
CA ASN A 345 -23.99 9.11 7.55
C ASN A 345 -24.76 8.49 8.73
N LEU A 346 -24.94 7.16 8.74
CA LEU A 346 -25.58 6.44 9.85
C LEU A 346 -24.79 6.60 11.15
N LEU A 347 -23.47 6.52 11.10
CA LEU A 347 -22.60 6.62 12.27
C LEU A 347 -22.53 8.04 12.84
N ALA A 348 -22.66 9.06 12.01
CA ALA A 348 -22.62 10.47 12.40
C ALA A 348 -23.90 10.96 13.11
N ASN A 349 -25.05 10.28 12.88
CA ASN A 349 -26.36 10.59 13.49
C ASN A 349 -26.67 9.65 14.67
#